data_9eb54845fbd8dd85f82121343c714175
#
_entry.id   9eb54845fbd8dd85f82121343c714175
#
_cell.length_a   1.000
_cell.length_b   1.000
_cell.length_c   1.000
_cell.angle_alpha   90.00
_cell.angle_beta   90.00
_cell.angle_gamma   90.00
#
_symmetry.space_group_name_H-M   'P 1'
#
loop_
_entity.id
_entity.type
_entity.pdbx_description
1 polymer ?
#
loop_
_entity_poly.entity_id
_entity_poly.type
_entity_poly.pdbx_seq_one_letter_code
_entity_poly.pdbx_strand_id
1 'polypeptide(L)'
;MKGFNIEDEAEGYAALVEKGLPCFVEVKGVTYCGTSSSAGAGLTMQNVPFYEEVCAFVEALNAALARRGLGYGIAAEHAHSCCILLASERFRVEGKWHTRIDYQKFFACLESGEGFRPEDYMGPETPEWATWGNGGFDPRDERVFRKGKNKVALTEKQGEVMDI
;
A
#
# COMPACT_ATOMS: atom_id res chain seq x y z
N MET A 1 1.35 -9.65 10.79
CA MET A 1 1.52 -9.57 12.27
C MET A 1 2.34 -10.77 12.70
N LYS A 2 3.50 -10.54 13.34
CA LYS A 2 4.42 -11.59 13.78
C LYS A 2 3.75 -12.56 14.75
N GLY A 3 4.07 -13.86 14.65
CA GLY A 3 3.50 -14.91 15.47
C GLY A 3 2.06 -15.24 15.20
N PHE A 4 1.48 -14.70 14.12
CA PHE A 4 0.09 -14.95 13.73
C PHE A 4 -0.05 -15.28 12.24
N ASN A 5 0.38 -14.43 11.34
CA ASN A 5 0.08 -14.59 9.91
C ASN A 5 1.15 -14.04 8.95
N ILE A 6 2.40 -13.85 9.40
CA ILE A 6 3.44 -13.33 8.52
C ILE A 6 4.43 -14.43 8.08
N GLU A 7 4.58 -15.48 8.87
CA GLU A 7 5.63 -16.46 8.65
C GLU A 7 5.26 -17.49 7.55
N ASP A 8 4.05 -18.09 7.61
CA ASP A 8 3.71 -19.23 6.73
C ASP A 8 2.37 -19.10 5.99
N GLU A 9 1.73 -17.93 6.03
CA GLU A 9 0.35 -17.76 5.57
C GLU A 9 0.21 -17.29 4.10
N ALA A 10 1.32 -17.05 3.39
CA ALA A 10 1.26 -16.52 2.03
C ALA A 10 0.43 -17.39 1.07
N GLU A 11 0.51 -18.72 1.19
CA GLU A 11 -0.29 -19.64 0.37
C GLU A 11 -1.79 -19.59 0.72
N GLY A 12 -2.14 -19.45 1.99
CA GLY A 12 -3.51 -19.27 2.44
C GLY A 12 -4.13 -17.97 1.89
N TYR A 13 -3.38 -16.88 1.94
CA TYR A 13 -3.81 -15.60 1.36
C TYR A 13 -3.91 -15.67 -0.16
N ALA A 14 -2.97 -16.34 -0.85
CA ALA A 14 -3.05 -16.53 -2.29
C ALA A 14 -4.32 -17.30 -2.70
N ALA A 15 -4.71 -18.32 -1.91
CA ALA A 15 -5.96 -19.05 -2.13
C ALA A 15 -7.22 -18.17 -1.92
N LEU A 16 -7.18 -17.21 -1.01
CA LEU A 16 -8.26 -16.23 -0.83
C LEU A 16 -8.34 -15.26 -2.01
N VAL A 17 -7.20 -14.77 -2.49
CA VAL A 17 -7.12 -13.90 -3.68
C VAL A 17 -7.64 -14.64 -4.91
N GLU A 18 -7.30 -15.93 -5.08
CA GLU A 18 -7.80 -16.77 -6.18
C GLU A 18 -9.33 -16.88 -6.17
N LYS A 19 -9.95 -16.98 -5.00
CA LYS A 19 -11.40 -17.03 -4.89
C LYS A 19 -12.09 -15.69 -5.16
N GLY A 20 -11.48 -14.60 -4.71
CA GLY A 20 -12.09 -13.27 -4.75
C GLY A 20 -11.71 -12.44 -5.98
N LEU A 21 -10.58 -12.71 -6.61
CA LEU A 21 -10.00 -11.97 -7.73
C LEU A 21 -10.11 -10.44 -7.56
N PRO A 22 -9.69 -9.87 -6.41
CA PRO A 22 -9.81 -8.45 -6.17
C PRO A 22 -8.95 -7.66 -7.14
N CYS A 23 -9.31 -6.39 -7.37
CA CYS A 23 -8.49 -5.49 -8.17
C CYS A 23 -7.16 -5.18 -7.50
N PHE A 24 -7.18 -5.02 -6.18
CA PHE A 24 -6.03 -4.67 -5.36
C PHE A 24 -6.03 -5.48 -4.07
N VAL A 25 -4.82 -5.76 -3.58
CA VAL A 25 -4.58 -6.36 -2.26
C VAL A 25 -3.65 -5.44 -1.48
N GLU A 26 -4.17 -4.77 -0.47
CA GLU A 26 -3.37 -3.96 0.43
C GLU A 26 -2.85 -4.82 1.57
N VAL A 27 -1.54 -4.85 1.73
CA VAL A 27 -0.86 -5.49 2.86
C VAL A 27 -0.28 -4.41 3.75
N LYS A 28 -0.76 -4.36 4.99
CA LYS A 28 -0.34 -3.36 5.97
C LYS A 28 0.15 -4.00 7.26
N GLY A 29 1.32 -3.58 7.72
CA GLY A 29 1.82 -3.93 9.05
C GLY A 29 0.84 -3.45 10.12
N VAL A 30 0.57 -4.32 11.12
CA VAL A 30 -0.30 -3.98 12.23
C VAL A 30 0.27 -2.79 13.02
N THR A 31 -0.59 -1.90 13.48
CA THR A 31 -0.25 -0.81 14.40
C THR A 31 -0.66 -1.22 15.82
N TYR A 32 0.27 -1.12 16.77
CA TYR A 32 -0.03 -1.36 18.16
C TYR A 32 -0.58 -0.09 18.81
N CYS A 33 -1.83 -0.15 19.27
CA CYS A 33 -2.54 1.00 19.86
C CYS A 33 -2.65 0.89 21.41
N GLY A 34 -1.82 0.06 22.03
CA GLY A 34 -1.86 -0.17 23.47
C GLY A 34 -2.74 -1.36 23.87
N THR A 35 -2.72 -1.68 25.18
CA THR A 35 -3.54 -2.74 25.75
C THR A 35 -4.95 -2.22 26.02
N SER A 36 -5.92 -2.59 25.20
CA SER A 36 -7.31 -2.54 25.64
C SER A 36 -7.67 -3.86 26.30
N SER A 37 -8.33 -3.81 27.43
CA SER A 37 -8.80 -4.98 28.19
C SER A 37 -9.79 -5.87 27.41
N SER A 38 -10.27 -5.38 26.27
CA SER A 38 -11.13 -6.10 25.34
C SER A 38 -10.37 -6.86 24.25
N ALA A 39 -9.07 -6.64 24.09
CA ALA A 39 -8.25 -7.38 23.15
C ALA A 39 -7.76 -8.68 23.79
N GLY A 40 -8.61 -9.70 23.80
CA GLY A 40 -8.27 -11.05 24.30
C GLY A 40 -7.15 -11.78 23.54
N ALA A 41 -6.37 -11.08 22.74
CA ALA A 41 -5.35 -11.66 21.86
C ALA A 41 -3.91 -11.55 22.38
N GLY A 42 -3.66 -10.94 23.54
CA GLY A 42 -2.30 -10.84 24.11
C GLY A 42 -1.28 -10.14 23.21
N LEU A 43 -1.73 -9.21 22.34
CA LEU A 43 -0.86 -8.48 21.42
C LEU A 43 0.09 -7.54 22.15
N THR A 44 1.33 -7.51 21.71
CA THR A 44 2.39 -6.62 22.21
C THR A 44 3.09 -5.90 21.08
N MET A 45 3.95 -4.96 21.39
CA MET A 45 4.83 -4.31 20.40
C MET A 45 5.71 -5.30 19.63
N GLN A 46 6.02 -6.46 20.20
CA GLN A 46 6.81 -7.51 19.52
C GLN A 46 6.09 -8.15 18.33
N ASN A 47 4.77 -8.02 18.28
CA ASN A 47 3.96 -8.53 17.15
C ASN A 47 3.86 -7.55 15.97
N VAL A 48 4.39 -6.33 16.14
CA VAL A 48 4.46 -5.33 15.05
C VAL A 48 5.63 -5.70 14.14
N PRO A 49 5.37 -5.95 12.85
CA PRO A 49 6.45 -6.23 11.90
C PRO A 49 7.23 -4.96 11.55
N PHE A 50 8.52 -5.10 11.27
CA PHE A 50 9.28 -4.10 10.56
C PHE A 50 8.89 -4.08 9.07
N TYR A 51 9.23 -3.00 8.38
CA TYR A 51 8.87 -2.85 6.97
C TYR A 51 9.45 -3.98 6.11
N GLU A 52 10.69 -4.36 6.37
CA GLU A 52 11.40 -5.44 5.66
C GLU A 52 10.69 -6.80 5.80
N GLU A 53 10.06 -7.05 6.94
CA GLU A 53 9.28 -8.28 7.17
C GLU A 53 7.96 -8.25 6.39
N VAL A 54 7.36 -7.07 6.22
CA VAL A 54 6.19 -6.89 5.36
C VAL A 54 6.58 -7.07 3.89
N CYS A 55 7.73 -6.54 3.46
CA CYS A 55 8.27 -6.73 2.11
C CYS A 55 8.44 -8.23 1.81
N ALA A 56 9.14 -8.95 2.69
CA ALA A 56 9.36 -10.39 2.50
C ALA A 56 8.05 -11.19 2.39
N PHE A 57 7.05 -10.86 3.21
CA PHE A 57 5.72 -11.47 3.11
C PHE A 57 5.04 -11.16 1.77
N VAL A 58 5.07 -9.91 1.33
CA VAL A 58 4.44 -9.50 0.06
C VAL A 58 5.11 -10.15 -1.14
N GLU A 59 6.44 -10.28 -1.13
CA GLU A 59 7.19 -10.99 -2.16
C GLU A 59 6.81 -12.47 -2.19
N ALA A 60 6.70 -13.12 -1.02
CA ALA A 60 6.24 -14.50 -0.91
C ALA A 60 4.79 -14.68 -1.41
N LEU A 61 3.90 -13.75 -1.07
CA LEU A 61 2.52 -13.73 -1.56
C LEU A 61 2.47 -13.55 -3.08
N ASN A 62 3.24 -12.59 -3.63
CA ASN A 62 3.30 -12.35 -5.06
C ASN A 62 3.81 -13.59 -5.82
N ALA A 63 4.83 -14.26 -5.27
CA ALA A 63 5.33 -15.52 -5.83
C ALA A 63 4.28 -16.65 -5.76
N ALA A 64 3.50 -16.74 -4.68
CA ALA A 64 2.41 -17.70 -4.55
C ALA A 64 1.29 -17.45 -5.57
N LEU A 65 0.93 -16.18 -5.80
CA LEU A 65 -0.04 -15.79 -6.83
C LEU A 65 0.44 -16.16 -8.23
N ALA A 66 1.72 -15.90 -8.53
CA ALA A 66 2.33 -16.27 -9.81
C ALA A 66 2.32 -17.79 -10.04
N ARG A 67 2.64 -18.60 -9.02
CA ARG A 67 2.56 -20.08 -9.10
C ARG A 67 1.15 -20.58 -9.42
N ARG A 68 0.12 -19.86 -9.00
CA ARG A 68 -1.29 -20.14 -9.29
C ARG A 68 -1.76 -19.62 -10.65
N GLY A 69 -0.87 -18.98 -11.42
CA GLY A 69 -1.21 -18.37 -12.71
C GLY A 69 -2.07 -17.10 -12.58
N LEU A 70 -2.10 -16.48 -11.42
CA LEU A 70 -2.84 -15.25 -11.17
C LEU A 70 -1.98 -14.04 -11.55
N GLY A 71 -2.52 -13.17 -12.40
CA GLY A 71 -1.85 -11.97 -12.89
C GLY A 71 -1.92 -10.82 -11.88
N TYR A 72 -1.02 -10.83 -10.90
CA TYR A 72 -0.81 -9.74 -9.95
C TYR A 72 0.65 -9.33 -9.93
N GLY A 73 0.91 -8.08 -9.55
CA GLY A 73 2.25 -7.57 -9.30
C GLY A 73 2.29 -6.59 -8.14
N ILE A 74 3.46 -6.39 -7.57
CA ILE A 74 3.68 -5.40 -6.51
C ILE A 74 3.73 -4.04 -7.19
N ALA A 75 2.71 -3.21 -6.98
CA ALA A 75 2.50 -2.00 -7.75
C ALA A 75 2.98 -0.73 -7.03
N ALA A 76 2.72 -0.63 -5.74
CA ALA A 76 2.99 0.58 -4.97
C ALA A 76 3.34 0.26 -3.53
N GLU A 77 3.98 1.23 -2.86
CA GLU A 77 4.32 1.12 -1.44
C GLU A 77 4.18 2.46 -0.73
N HIS A 78 4.07 2.38 0.60
CA HIS A 78 4.27 3.50 1.51
C HIS A 78 5.03 2.99 2.73
N ALA A 79 6.37 3.03 2.66
CA ALA A 79 7.27 2.42 3.62
C ALA A 79 7.04 2.91 5.05
N HIS A 80 6.79 4.22 5.22
CA HIS A 80 6.56 4.83 6.54
C HIS A 80 5.35 4.25 7.28
N SER A 81 4.32 3.82 6.57
CA SER A 81 3.13 3.16 7.15
C SER A 81 3.16 1.65 7.08
N CYS A 82 4.30 1.06 6.69
CA CYS A 82 4.45 -0.38 6.46
C CYS A 82 3.34 -0.94 5.57
N CYS A 83 3.05 -0.26 4.45
CA CYS A 83 1.96 -0.56 3.55
C CYS A 83 2.47 -0.85 2.15
N ILE A 84 2.03 -1.95 1.54
CA ILE A 84 2.39 -2.35 0.17
C ILE A 84 1.12 -2.79 -0.55
N LEU A 85 1.00 -2.40 -1.81
CA LEU A 85 -0.14 -2.68 -2.65
C LEU A 85 0.23 -3.63 -3.80
N LEU A 86 -0.41 -4.79 -3.83
CA LEU A 86 -0.44 -5.62 -5.04
C LEU A 86 -1.65 -5.22 -5.88
N ALA A 87 -1.45 -5.17 -7.18
CA ALA A 87 -2.49 -4.87 -8.15
C ALA A 87 -2.62 -5.99 -9.18
N SER A 88 -3.86 -6.21 -9.64
CA SER A 88 -4.11 -7.06 -10.80
C SER A 88 -3.47 -6.44 -12.05
N GLU A 89 -2.87 -7.27 -12.92
CA GLU A 89 -2.28 -6.85 -14.20
C GLU A 89 -3.27 -6.10 -15.12
N ARG A 90 -4.57 -6.19 -14.86
CA ARG A 90 -5.61 -5.37 -15.53
C ARG A 90 -5.39 -3.86 -15.33
N PHE A 91 -4.69 -3.48 -14.24
CA PHE A 91 -4.34 -2.10 -13.91
C PHE A 91 -2.92 -1.73 -14.34
N ARG A 92 -2.32 -2.51 -15.24
CA ARG A 92 -1.02 -2.22 -15.83
C ARG A 92 -1.17 -1.91 -17.32
N VAL A 93 -1.11 -0.63 -17.67
CA VAL A 93 -1.25 -0.14 -19.05
C VAL A 93 0.14 0.29 -19.54
N GLU A 94 0.55 -0.24 -20.70
CA GLU A 94 1.86 0.07 -21.30
C GLU A 94 3.06 -0.11 -20.33
N GLY A 95 2.96 -1.11 -19.46
CA GLY A 95 3.98 -1.41 -18.46
C GLY A 95 3.95 -0.56 -17.18
N LYS A 96 3.00 0.38 -17.08
CA LYS A 96 2.85 1.30 -15.95
C LYS A 96 1.62 0.97 -15.12
N TRP A 97 1.74 1.10 -13.80
CA TRP A 97 0.65 0.85 -12.89
C TRP A 97 -0.33 2.04 -12.79
N HIS A 98 -1.60 1.72 -12.63
CA HIS A 98 -2.69 2.67 -12.44
C HIS A 98 -3.47 2.31 -11.17
N THR A 99 -2.94 2.69 -10.01
CA THR A 99 -3.49 2.32 -8.70
C THR A 99 -4.46 3.35 -8.11
N ARG A 100 -4.76 4.40 -8.87
CA ARG A 100 -5.65 5.49 -8.43
C ARG A 100 -7.02 5.39 -9.08
N ILE A 101 -8.01 5.89 -8.38
CA ILE A 101 -9.39 6.02 -8.87
C ILE A 101 -9.58 7.41 -9.48
N ASP A 102 -10.15 7.48 -10.68
CA ASP A 102 -10.71 8.70 -11.24
C ASP A 102 -12.15 8.86 -10.74
N TYR A 103 -12.32 9.66 -9.70
CA TYR A 103 -13.61 9.86 -9.08
C TYR A 103 -14.63 10.54 -10.00
N GLN A 104 -14.20 11.37 -10.94
CA GLN A 104 -15.11 11.99 -11.91
C GLN A 104 -15.69 10.95 -12.84
N LYS A 105 -14.85 10.07 -13.38
CA LYS A 105 -15.31 8.93 -14.19
C LYS A 105 -16.19 7.98 -13.38
N PHE A 106 -15.81 7.69 -12.14
CA PHE A 106 -16.59 6.81 -11.26
C PHE A 106 -18.01 7.35 -11.05
N PHE A 107 -18.16 8.64 -10.75
CA PHE A 107 -19.48 9.24 -10.58
C PHE A 107 -20.26 9.31 -11.91
N ALA A 108 -19.60 9.59 -13.02
CA ALA A 108 -20.25 9.55 -14.33
C ALA A 108 -20.76 8.13 -14.68
N CYS A 109 -20.02 7.09 -14.34
CA CYS A 109 -20.47 5.70 -14.48
C CYS A 109 -21.72 5.42 -13.62
N LEU A 110 -21.75 5.91 -12.39
CA LEU A 110 -22.93 5.76 -11.52
C LEU A 110 -24.15 6.50 -12.07
N GLU A 111 -23.97 7.71 -12.56
CA GLU A 111 -25.06 8.55 -13.11
C GLU A 111 -25.63 7.98 -14.43
N SER A 112 -24.82 7.27 -15.23
CA SER A 112 -25.29 6.63 -16.47
C SER A 112 -26.34 5.55 -16.22
N GLY A 113 -26.34 4.93 -15.04
CA GLY A 113 -27.19 3.79 -14.71
C GLY A 113 -26.85 2.50 -15.45
N GLU A 114 -25.78 2.50 -16.24
CA GLU A 114 -25.28 1.32 -16.95
C GLU A 114 -24.32 0.50 -16.11
N GLY A 115 -24.13 -0.78 -16.45
CA GLY A 115 -23.13 -1.63 -15.79
C GLY A 115 -21.72 -1.17 -16.19
N PHE A 116 -20.81 -1.08 -15.21
CA PHE A 116 -19.43 -0.67 -15.43
C PHE A 116 -18.45 -1.57 -14.67
N ARG A 117 -17.19 -1.54 -15.07
CA ARG A 117 -16.11 -2.31 -14.48
C ARG A 117 -15.10 -1.39 -13.79
N PRO A 118 -14.26 -1.93 -12.90
CA PRO A 118 -13.22 -1.14 -12.24
C PRO A 118 -12.27 -0.41 -13.21
N GLU A 119 -12.03 -0.96 -14.38
CA GLU A 119 -11.17 -0.37 -15.41
C GLU A 119 -11.77 0.92 -16.01
N ASP A 120 -13.09 1.06 -16.02
CA ASP A 120 -13.78 2.21 -16.62
C ASP A 120 -13.53 3.52 -15.83
N TYR A 121 -13.22 3.40 -14.52
CA TYR A 121 -12.86 4.52 -13.69
C TYR A 121 -11.41 4.48 -13.19
N MET A 122 -10.56 3.76 -13.90
CA MET A 122 -9.12 3.76 -13.65
C MET A 122 -8.58 5.19 -13.75
N GLY A 123 -7.81 5.58 -12.74
CA GLY A 123 -7.17 6.88 -12.66
C GLY A 123 -5.90 6.98 -13.48
N PRO A 124 -5.21 8.12 -13.41
CA PRO A 124 -3.94 8.31 -14.09
C PRO A 124 -2.86 7.38 -13.54
N GLU A 125 -1.75 7.29 -14.26
CA GLU A 125 -0.57 6.54 -13.89
C GLU A 125 -0.18 6.77 -12.42
N THR A 126 0.23 5.70 -11.74
CA THR A 126 0.78 5.75 -10.39
C THR A 126 2.07 6.56 -10.43
N PRO A 127 2.20 7.62 -9.62
CA PRO A 127 3.41 8.44 -9.63
C PRO A 127 4.64 7.61 -9.26
N GLU A 128 5.77 7.91 -9.86
CA GLU A 128 7.03 7.20 -9.67
C GLU A 128 7.39 7.05 -8.19
N TRP A 129 7.24 8.12 -7.41
CA TRP A 129 7.53 8.12 -5.98
C TRP A 129 6.69 7.11 -5.16
N ALA A 130 5.52 6.70 -5.67
CA ALA A 130 4.62 5.74 -5.02
C ALA A 130 4.83 4.31 -5.51
N THR A 131 5.53 4.09 -6.62
CA THR A 131 5.76 2.73 -7.14
C THR A 131 6.70 1.95 -6.25
N TRP A 132 6.60 0.63 -6.30
CA TRP A 132 7.46 -0.29 -5.56
C TRP A 132 8.95 0.01 -5.76
N GLY A 133 9.70 0.13 -4.68
CA GLY A 133 11.12 0.46 -4.65
C GLY A 133 11.45 1.95 -4.45
N ASN A 134 10.42 2.84 -4.41
CA ASN A 134 10.62 4.30 -4.30
C ASN A 134 10.18 4.90 -2.95
N GLY A 135 9.77 4.05 -1.98
CA GLY A 135 9.52 4.45 -0.60
C GLY A 135 8.13 5.04 -0.33
N GLY A 136 7.44 5.56 -1.34
CA GLY A 136 6.04 5.99 -1.23
C GLY A 136 5.83 7.38 -0.62
N PHE A 137 6.83 8.28 -0.71
CA PHE A 137 6.67 9.66 -0.25
C PHE A 137 6.46 10.61 -1.42
N ASP A 138 5.36 11.36 -1.40
CA ASP A 138 5.17 12.45 -2.35
C ASP A 138 6.22 13.54 -2.10
N PRO A 139 7.11 13.85 -3.05
CA PRO A 139 8.12 14.90 -2.89
C PRO A 139 7.51 16.30 -2.71
N ARG A 140 6.20 16.46 -2.97
CA ARG A 140 5.47 17.72 -2.74
C ARG A 140 4.86 17.81 -1.34
N ASP A 141 4.86 16.70 -0.58
CA ASP A 141 4.34 16.67 0.79
C ASP A 141 5.31 17.36 1.73
N GLU A 142 5.11 18.65 1.88
CA GLU A 142 5.86 19.49 2.80
C GLU A 142 5.24 19.42 4.20
N ARG A 143 6.01 18.96 5.18
CA ARG A 143 5.64 19.15 6.58
C ARG A 143 5.92 20.57 6.98
N VAL A 144 4.91 21.43 6.95
CA VAL A 144 5.02 22.85 7.29
C VAL A 144 5.46 23.08 8.74
N PHE A 145 5.20 22.14 9.66
CA PHE A 145 5.57 22.28 11.08
C PHE A 145 6.11 20.98 11.69
N ARG A 146 7.18 21.11 12.46
CA ARG A 146 7.71 20.03 13.32
C ARG A 146 6.90 19.97 14.63
N LYS A 147 6.55 18.75 15.10
CA LYS A 147 6.05 18.58 16.47
C LYS A 147 7.16 18.99 17.46
N GLY A 148 6.91 19.99 18.30
CA GLY A 148 7.85 20.42 19.32
C GLY A 148 7.81 21.93 19.57
N LYS A 149 8.70 22.42 20.44
CA LYS A 149 8.73 23.82 20.88
C LYS A 149 9.11 24.82 19.76
N ASN A 150 9.80 24.36 18.74
CA ASN A 150 10.20 25.19 17.59
C ASN A 150 9.34 24.85 16.39
N LYS A 151 8.30 25.62 16.17
CA LYS A 151 7.45 25.58 14.98
C LYS A 151 8.15 26.26 13.80
N VAL A 152 9.17 25.63 13.23
CA VAL A 152 9.85 26.13 12.03
C VAL A 152 9.38 25.28 10.86
N ALA A 153 9.06 25.91 9.74
CA ALA A 153 8.76 25.21 8.50
C ALA A 153 9.94 24.33 8.09
N LEU A 154 9.69 23.06 7.79
CA LEU A 154 10.76 22.12 7.44
C LEU A 154 11.44 22.46 6.13
N THR A 155 10.71 23.10 5.20
CA THR A 155 11.20 23.62 3.93
C THR A 155 12.30 24.69 4.09
N GLU A 156 12.18 25.54 5.10
CA GLU A 156 13.22 26.57 5.36
C GLU A 156 14.55 25.95 5.80
N LYS A 157 14.51 24.78 6.49
CA LYS A 157 15.73 24.08 6.94
C LYS A 157 16.40 23.22 5.88
N GLN A 158 15.64 22.73 4.90
CA GLN A 158 16.22 21.95 3.79
C GLN A 158 16.95 22.86 2.80
N GLY A 159 16.52 24.13 2.65
CA GLY A 159 17.22 25.11 1.85
C GLY A 159 18.57 25.53 2.43
N GLU A 160 18.68 25.59 3.77
CA GLU A 160 19.95 25.97 4.44
C GLU A 160 21.01 24.84 4.46
N VAL A 161 20.60 23.59 4.26
CA VAL A 161 21.52 22.42 4.27
C VAL A 161 22.08 22.10 2.89
N MET A 162 21.51 22.68 1.84
CA MET A 162 21.98 22.47 0.45
C MET A 162 22.99 23.53 -0.03
N ASP A 163 23.31 24.52 0.79
CA ASP A 163 24.30 25.60 0.49
C ASP A 163 25.62 25.43 1.25
N ILE A 164 25.97 24.20 1.68
CA ILE A 164 27.29 23.92 2.27
C ILE A 164 28.05 22.87 1.45
#